data_52efc0c327b020c7f6d3cb0ad61d119f
#
_entry.id   52efc0c327b020c7f6d3cb0ad61d119f
#
_cell.length_a   1.000
_cell.length_b   1.000
_cell.length_c   1.000
_cell.angle_alpha   90.00
_cell.angle_beta   90.00
_cell.angle_gamma   90.00
#
_symmetry.space_group_name_H-M   'P 1'
#
loop_
_entity.id
_entity.type
_entity.pdbx_description
1 polymer ?
#
loop_
_entity_poly.entity_id
_entity_poly.type
_entity_poly.pdbx_seq_one_letter_code
_entity_poly.pdbx_strand_id
1 'polypeptide(L)'
;LRFADLRIDAAGLGYRQELLAALAGPLVNLICGALFCMRSPAFAAYSLMLGIYNLLPVWPLDGGRAVRCALAQHLPLARAEEVSRRSSFAVCAALLLAGIILTFFRRAGLWPLGTAAYLTLRLLTLAKRTGE
;
A
#
# COMPACT_ATOMS: atom_id res chain seq x y z
N LEU A 1 1.43 27.21 -4.63
CA LEU A 1 0.25 27.38 -3.77
C LEU A 1 -1.07 27.19 -4.54
N ARG A 2 -1.19 27.70 -5.74
CA ARG A 2 -2.43 27.60 -6.54
C ARG A 2 -2.73 26.22 -7.13
N PHE A 3 -1.73 25.42 -7.43
CA PHE A 3 -1.94 24.06 -7.95
C PHE A 3 -2.40 23.06 -6.91
N ALA A 4 -2.05 23.27 -5.65
CA ALA A 4 -2.58 22.50 -4.53
C ALA A 4 -4.06 22.85 -4.26
N ASP A 5 -4.43 24.13 -4.32
CA ASP A 5 -5.80 24.60 -4.12
C ASP A 5 -6.75 24.20 -5.25
N LEU A 6 -6.30 24.24 -6.51
CA LEU A 6 -7.07 23.74 -7.66
C LEU A 6 -7.32 22.22 -7.62
N ARG A 7 -6.41 21.47 -6.99
CA ARG A 7 -6.67 20.06 -6.69
C ARG A 7 -7.67 19.89 -5.55
N ILE A 8 -7.78 20.84 -4.64
CA ILE A 8 -8.71 20.79 -3.51
C ILE A 8 -10.14 21.09 -3.96
N ASP A 9 -10.37 22.00 -4.88
CA ASP A 9 -11.71 22.35 -5.38
C ASP A 9 -12.28 21.32 -6.37
N ALA A 10 -11.43 20.64 -7.12
CA ALA A 10 -11.76 19.40 -7.84
C ALA A 10 -11.78 18.16 -6.92
N ALA A 11 -11.35 18.31 -5.69
CA ALA A 11 -10.88 17.24 -4.80
C ALA A 11 -11.98 16.38 -4.19
N GLY A 12 -13.20 16.82 -4.12
CA GLY A 12 -14.30 15.96 -3.67
C GLY A 12 -14.57 14.81 -4.64
N LEU A 13 -14.46 15.09 -5.93
CA LEU A 13 -14.53 14.09 -7.01
C LEU A 13 -13.18 13.40 -7.25
N GLY A 14 -12.05 14.13 -7.11
CA GLY A 14 -10.71 13.64 -7.35
C GLY A 14 -10.27 12.53 -6.39
N TYR A 15 -10.51 12.67 -5.09
CA TYR A 15 -10.13 11.66 -4.10
C TYR A 15 -10.93 10.36 -4.22
N ARG A 16 -12.20 10.44 -4.58
CA ARG A 16 -13.02 9.24 -4.85
C ARG A 16 -12.54 8.49 -6.08
N GLN A 17 -12.21 9.21 -7.15
CA GLN A 17 -11.68 8.62 -8.38
C GLN A 17 -10.29 8.02 -8.14
N GLU A 18 -9.45 8.71 -7.41
CA GLU A 18 -8.11 8.21 -7.05
C GLU A 18 -8.21 6.97 -6.14
N LEU A 19 -9.15 6.94 -5.20
CA LEU A 19 -9.44 5.77 -4.37
C LEU A 19 -9.89 4.58 -5.21
N LEU A 20 -10.83 4.79 -6.12
CA LEU A 20 -11.31 3.73 -7.01
C LEU A 20 -10.20 3.22 -7.93
N ALA A 21 -9.40 4.12 -8.48
CA ALA A 21 -8.25 3.76 -9.30
C ALA A 21 -7.19 2.96 -8.51
N ALA A 22 -6.91 3.35 -7.27
CA ALA A 22 -5.97 2.66 -6.41
C ALA A 22 -6.46 1.24 -6.04
N LEU A 23 -7.76 1.06 -5.85
CA LEU A 23 -8.34 -0.25 -5.53
C LEU A 23 -8.57 -1.14 -6.76
N ALA A 24 -8.72 -0.56 -7.94
CA ALA A 24 -9.01 -1.31 -9.18
C ALA A 24 -7.90 -2.33 -9.49
N GLY A 25 -6.63 -1.95 -9.38
CA GLY A 25 -5.49 -2.85 -9.63
C GLY A 25 -5.50 -4.09 -8.74
N PRO A 26 -5.45 -3.93 -7.41
CA PRO A 26 -5.56 -5.04 -6.48
C PRO A 26 -6.81 -5.90 -6.68
N LEU A 27 -7.97 -5.29 -6.92
CA LEU A 27 -9.23 -6.01 -7.16
C LEU A 27 -9.17 -6.89 -8.42
N VAL A 28 -8.61 -6.37 -9.52
CA VAL A 28 -8.40 -7.16 -10.74
C VAL A 28 -7.50 -8.36 -10.45
N ASN A 29 -6.42 -8.17 -9.70
CA ASN A 29 -5.53 -9.26 -9.34
C ASN A 29 -6.22 -10.32 -8.46
N LEU A 30 -7.06 -9.91 -7.52
CA LEU A 30 -7.84 -10.85 -6.69
C LEU A 30 -8.87 -11.61 -7.52
N ILE A 31 -9.58 -10.94 -8.44
CA ILE A 31 -10.57 -11.56 -9.34
C ILE A 31 -9.86 -12.54 -10.27
N CYS A 32 -8.75 -12.15 -10.89
CA CYS A 32 -7.97 -13.05 -11.74
C CYS A 32 -7.46 -14.26 -10.96
N GLY A 33 -6.96 -14.06 -9.74
CA GLY A 33 -6.54 -15.16 -8.88
C GLY A 33 -7.66 -16.14 -8.59
N ALA A 34 -8.86 -15.65 -8.27
CA ALA A 34 -10.04 -16.47 -8.02
C ALA A 34 -10.51 -17.22 -9.27
N LEU A 35 -10.57 -16.55 -10.43
CA LEU A 35 -11.04 -17.16 -11.69
C LEU A 35 -10.09 -18.24 -12.22
N PHE A 36 -8.78 -18.03 -12.08
CA PHE A 36 -7.77 -18.94 -12.62
C PHE A 36 -7.26 -19.98 -11.62
N CYS A 37 -7.80 -20.04 -10.41
CA CYS A 37 -7.32 -20.97 -9.38
C CYS A 37 -7.40 -22.45 -9.81
N MET A 38 -8.42 -22.82 -10.59
CA MET A 38 -8.60 -24.19 -11.08
C MET A 38 -7.76 -24.50 -12.34
N ARG A 39 -7.48 -23.48 -13.14
CA ARG A 39 -6.81 -23.66 -14.45
C ARG A 39 -5.30 -23.49 -14.39
N SER A 40 -4.83 -22.57 -13.56
CA SER A 40 -3.41 -22.31 -13.36
C SER A 40 -3.14 -21.88 -11.92
N PRO A 41 -2.92 -22.87 -11.02
CA PRO A 41 -2.71 -22.57 -9.60
C PRO A 41 -1.53 -21.63 -9.34
N ALA A 42 -0.45 -21.73 -10.12
CA ALA A 42 0.70 -20.85 -10.00
C ALA A 42 0.34 -19.40 -10.34
N PHE A 43 -0.33 -19.15 -11.46
CA PHE A 43 -0.80 -17.82 -11.84
C PHE A 43 -1.78 -17.25 -10.81
N ALA A 44 -2.70 -18.09 -10.33
CA ALA A 44 -3.65 -17.68 -9.29
C ALA A 44 -2.93 -17.26 -8.00
N ALA A 45 -1.96 -18.04 -7.55
CA ALA A 45 -1.18 -17.74 -6.36
C ALA A 45 -0.42 -16.39 -6.50
N TYR A 46 0.25 -16.17 -7.63
CA TYR A 46 0.93 -14.90 -7.89
C TYR A 46 -0.04 -13.71 -7.94
N SER A 47 -1.18 -13.86 -8.61
CA SER A 47 -2.19 -12.81 -8.70
C SER A 47 -2.78 -12.46 -7.34
N LEU A 48 -3.12 -13.46 -6.52
CA LEU A 48 -3.62 -13.25 -5.17
C LEU A 48 -2.58 -12.59 -4.27
N MET A 49 -1.34 -13.08 -4.30
CA MET A 49 -0.23 -12.46 -3.54
C MET A 49 -0.02 -11.00 -3.94
N LEU A 50 0.00 -10.71 -5.22
CA LEU A 50 0.19 -9.36 -5.74
C LEU A 50 -0.96 -8.44 -5.34
N GLY A 51 -2.21 -8.92 -5.41
CA GLY A 51 -3.39 -8.19 -4.99
C GLY A 51 -3.37 -7.88 -3.50
N ILE A 52 -3.09 -8.86 -2.66
CA ILE A 52 -2.98 -8.71 -1.20
C ILE A 52 -1.82 -7.77 -0.84
N TYR A 53 -0.66 -7.95 -1.48
CA TYR A 53 0.51 -7.11 -1.25
C TYR A 53 0.22 -5.63 -1.56
N ASN A 54 -0.43 -5.36 -2.70
CA ASN A 54 -0.78 -3.98 -3.08
C ASN A 54 -1.88 -3.37 -2.20
N LEU A 55 -2.69 -4.18 -1.51
CA LEU A 55 -3.69 -3.70 -0.55
C LEU A 55 -3.11 -3.34 0.82
N LEU A 56 -1.85 -3.65 1.09
CA LEU A 56 -1.22 -3.25 2.35
C LEU A 56 -1.30 -1.73 2.53
N PRO A 57 -1.71 -1.24 3.71
CA PRO A 57 -1.86 0.19 3.98
C PRO A 57 -0.51 0.86 4.19
N VAL A 58 0.38 0.73 3.22
CA VAL A 58 1.75 1.25 3.22
C VAL A 58 1.96 2.11 1.99
N TRP A 59 2.31 3.36 2.17
CA TRP A 59 2.79 4.20 1.09
C TRP A 59 4.17 3.69 0.59
N PRO A 60 4.43 3.51 -0.71
CA PRO A 60 3.68 3.96 -1.90
C PRO A 60 2.74 2.92 -2.53
N LEU A 61 2.37 1.86 -1.84
CA LEU A 61 1.45 0.85 -2.37
C LEU A 61 0.03 1.40 -2.57
N ASP A 62 -0.76 0.71 -3.39
CA ASP A 62 -2.13 1.13 -3.70
C ASP A 62 -3.02 1.18 -2.44
N GLY A 63 -2.83 0.25 -1.50
CA GLY A 63 -3.51 0.27 -0.21
C GLY A 63 -3.18 1.52 0.63
N GLY A 64 -1.93 1.97 0.64
CA GLY A 64 -1.52 3.22 1.30
C GLY A 64 -2.12 4.45 0.64
N ARG A 65 -2.18 4.47 -0.69
CA ARG A 65 -2.87 5.53 -1.45
C ARG A 65 -4.38 5.54 -1.16
N ALA A 66 -5.00 4.37 -1.14
CA ALA A 66 -6.42 4.22 -0.82
C ALA A 66 -6.75 4.74 0.58
N VAL A 67 -5.95 4.40 1.59
CA VAL A 67 -6.10 4.91 2.96
C VAL A 67 -5.98 6.43 3.02
N ARG A 68 -4.97 7.00 2.36
CA ARG A 68 -4.81 8.44 2.30
C ARG A 68 -6.00 9.13 1.64
N CYS A 69 -6.46 8.64 0.51
CA CYS A 69 -7.61 9.19 -0.22
C CYS A 69 -8.90 9.07 0.57
N ALA A 70 -9.12 7.95 1.26
CA ALA A 70 -10.29 7.76 2.12
C ALA A 70 -10.27 8.74 3.31
N LEU A 71 -9.13 8.92 3.95
CA LEU A 71 -8.97 9.85 5.06
C LEU A 71 -9.11 11.31 4.60
N ALA A 72 -8.59 11.65 3.43
CA ALA A 72 -8.66 13.01 2.88
C ALA A 72 -10.10 13.46 2.53
N GLN A 73 -11.04 12.53 2.41
CA GLN A 73 -12.46 12.86 2.25
C GLN A 73 -13.11 13.39 3.55
N HIS A 74 -12.56 13.05 4.70
CA HIS A 74 -13.12 13.35 6.01
C HIS A 74 -12.21 14.23 6.89
N LEU A 75 -10.92 14.30 6.58
CA LEU A 75 -9.91 15.01 7.35
C LEU A 75 -9.17 16.02 6.47
N PRO A 76 -8.61 17.09 7.05
CA PRO A 76 -7.67 17.95 6.34
C PRO A 76 -6.50 17.15 5.77
N LEU A 77 -6.04 17.50 4.57
CA LEU A 77 -5.01 16.75 3.84
C LEU A 77 -3.75 16.50 4.68
N ALA A 78 -3.30 17.49 5.44
CA ALA A 78 -2.14 17.37 6.30
C ALA A 78 -2.31 16.29 7.38
N ARG A 79 -3.50 16.15 7.97
CA ARG A 79 -3.80 15.08 8.93
C ARG A 79 -3.95 13.72 8.26
N ALA A 80 -4.58 13.66 7.10
CA ALA A 80 -4.70 12.44 6.32
C ALA A 80 -3.33 11.88 5.94
N GLU A 81 -2.41 12.72 5.52
CA GLU A 81 -1.03 12.35 5.21
C GLU A 81 -0.25 11.88 6.45
N GLU A 82 -0.40 12.57 7.58
CA GLU A 82 0.26 12.19 8.82
C GLU A 82 -0.23 10.83 9.35
N VAL A 83 -1.55 10.60 9.35
CA VAL A 83 -2.13 9.31 9.77
C VAL A 83 -1.71 8.19 8.81
N SER A 84 -1.76 8.43 7.51
CA SER A 84 -1.30 7.48 6.50
C SER A 84 0.19 7.13 6.67
N ARG A 85 1.03 8.12 6.93
CA ARG A 85 2.46 7.93 7.19
C ARG A 85 2.70 7.10 8.45
N ARG A 86 2.03 7.42 9.56
CA ARG A 86 2.14 6.66 10.81
C ARG A 86 1.68 5.21 10.65
N SER A 87 0.56 4.98 9.96
CA SER A 87 0.08 3.62 9.67
C SER A 87 1.07 2.85 8.80
N SER A 88 1.67 3.51 7.81
CA SER A 88 2.70 2.91 6.96
C SER A 88 3.93 2.47 7.76
N PHE A 89 4.43 3.30 8.67
CA PHE A 89 5.54 2.92 9.56
C PHE A 89 5.17 1.76 10.48
N ALA A 90 3.98 1.77 11.06
CA ALA A 90 3.51 0.70 11.93
C ALA A 90 3.41 -0.64 11.18
N VAL A 91 2.86 -0.64 9.97
CA VAL A 91 2.75 -1.84 9.13
C VAL A 91 4.12 -2.32 8.68
N CYS A 92 5.03 -1.42 8.27
CA CYS A 92 6.41 -1.79 7.93
C CYS A 92 7.14 -2.42 9.12
N ALA A 93 7.00 -1.87 10.31
CA ALA A 93 7.59 -2.43 11.52
C ALA A 93 7.03 -3.83 11.82
N ALA A 94 5.71 -4.02 11.69
CA ALA A 94 5.06 -5.32 11.85
C ALA A 94 5.53 -6.35 10.81
N LEU A 95 5.69 -5.94 9.55
CA LEU A 95 6.20 -6.80 8.48
C LEU A 95 7.66 -7.17 8.69
N LEU A 96 8.50 -6.23 9.16
CA LEU A 96 9.89 -6.53 9.51
C LEU A 96 9.97 -7.54 10.64
N LEU A 97 9.18 -7.35 11.69
CA LEU A 97 9.13 -8.27 12.82
C LEU A 97 8.65 -9.66 12.39
N ALA A 98 7.57 -9.71 11.60
CA ALA A 98 7.07 -10.96 11.04
C ALA A 98 8.10 -11.63 10.10
N GLY A 99 8.79 -10.86 9.28
CA GLY A 99 9.88 -11.35 8.42
C GLY A 99 11.02 -11.96 9.20
N ILE A 100 11.44 -11.32 10.30
CA ILE A 100 12.47 -11.82 11.19
C ILE A 100 12.01 -13.15 11.83
N ILE A 101 10.80 -13.18 12.38
CA ILE A 101 10.23 -14.38 13.02
C ILE A 101 10.15 -15.53 12.02
N LEU A 102 9.61 -15.29 10.82
CA LEU A 102 9.49 -16.33 9.78
C LEU A 102 10.86 -16.84 9.30
N THR A 103 11.83 -15.95 9.18
CA THR A 103 13.19 -16.35 8.76
C THR A 103 13.87 -17.23 9.80
N PHE A 104 13.79 -16.85 11.08
CA PHE A 104 14.47 -17.58 12.16
C PHE A 104 13.72 -18.84 12.60
N PHE A 105 12.39 -18.79 12.72
CA PHE A 105 11.61 -19.91 13.27
C PHE A 105 11.10 -20.90 12.22
N ARG A 106 10.84 -20.44 10.99
CA ARG A 106 10.24 -21.28 9.95
C ARG A 106 11.18 -21.63 8.80
N ARG A 107 12.40 -21.16 8.80
CA ARG A 107 13.36 -21.35 7.70
C ARG A 107 12.76 -20.97 6.34
N ALA A 108 11.90 -19.96 6.31
CA ALA A 108 11.20 -19.52 5.10
C ALA A 108 12.11 -18.83 4.07
N GLY A 109 13.42 -18.81 4.32
CA GLY A 109 14.37 -18.06 3.49
C GLY A 109 14.39 -16.57 3.81
N LEU A 110 15.21 -15.82 3.08
CA LEU A 110 15.41 -14.38 3.30
C LEU A 110 14.39 -13.50 2.58
N TRP A 111 13.53 -14.06 1.75
CA TRP A 111 12.64 -13.28 0.90
C TRP A 111 11.59 -12.45 1.68
N PRO A 112 10.97 -12.92 2.79
CA PRO A 112 10.03 -12.09 3.55
C PRO A 112 10.72 -10.90 4.22
N LEU A 113 11.94 -11.11 4.69
CA LEU A 113 12.76 -10.05 5.26
C LEU A 113 13.20 -9.05 4.18
N GLY A 114 13.55 -9.52 3.00
CA GLY A 114 13.93 -8.69 1.85
C GLY A 114 12.79 -7.78 1.39
N THR A 115 11.56 -8.28 1.29
CA THR A 115 10.39 -7.47 0.93
C THR A 115 10.05 -6.44 1.99
N ALA A 116 10.07 -6.81 3.27
CA ALA A 116 9.82 -5.89 4.37
C ALA A 116 10.90 -4.79 4.44
N ALA A 117 12.18 -5.14 4.26
CA ALA A 117 13.28 -4.19 4.22
C ALA A 117 13.16 -3.23 3.02
N TYR A 118 12.79 -3.73 1.85
CA TYR A 118 12.55 -2.91 0.67
C TYR A 118 11.45 -1.87 0.88
N LEU A 119 10.31 -2.27 1.44
CA LEU A 119 9.21 -1.37 1.75
C LEU A 119 9.63 -0.29 2.75
N THR A 120 10.35 -0.68 3.80
CA THR A 120 10.84 0.26 4.82
C THR A 120 11.81 1.28 4.21
N LEU A 121 12.77 0.84 3.38
CA LEU A 121 13.69 1.73 2.68
C LEU A 121 12.95 2.71 1.75
N ARG A 122 11.96 2.23 1.01
CA ARG A 122 11.13 3.08 0.15
C ARG A 122 10.39 4.14 0.96
N LEU A 123 9.77 3.73 2.05
CA LEU A 123 9.05 4.64 2.94
C LEU A 123 9.98 5.70 3.55
N LEU A 124 11.16 5.31 4.02
CA LEU A 124 12.16 6.23 4.57
C LEU A 124 12.68 7.21 3.52
N THR A 125 12.91 6.74 2.30
CA THR A 125 13.38 7.59 1.19
C THR A 125 12.32 8.65 0.83
N LEU A 126 11.06 8.25 0.80
CA LEU A 126 9.95 9.17 0.53
C LEU A 126 9.73 10.15 1.67
N ALA A 127 9.85 9.71 2.92
CA ALA A 127 9.73 10.56 4.09
C ALA A 127 10.84 11.64 4.14
N LYS A 128 12.06 11.32 3.70
CA LYS A 128 13.14 12.31 3.55
C LYS A 128 12.84 13.37 2.50
N ARG A 129 12.23 12.98 1.37
CA ARG A 129 11.91 13.92 0.28
C ARG A 129 10.79 14.89 0.64
N THR A 130 9.89 14.53 1.53
CA THR A 130 8.79 15.38 1.99
C THR A 130 9.15 16.24 3.19
N GLY A 131 10.29 16.00 3.83
CA GLY A 131 10.79 16.79 4.98
C GLY A 131 11.74 17.93 4.61
N GLU A 132 12.09 18.08 3.33
CA GLU A 132 12.83 19.21 2.77
C GLU A 132 11.87 20.15 2.02
#